data_23de0b51ca9b51f147c2cc63892fab1c
#
_entry.id   23de0b51ca9b51f147c2cc63892fab1c
#
_cell.length_a   1.000
_cell.length_b   1.000
_cell.length_c   1.000
_cell.angle_alpha   90.00
_cell.angle_beta   90.00
_cell.angle_gamma   90.00
#
_symmetry.space_group_name_H-M   'P 1'
#
loop_
_entity.id
_entity.type
_entity.pdbx_description
1 polymer ?
#
loop_
_entity_poly.entity_id
_entity_poly.type
_entity_poly.pdbx_seq_one_letter_code
_entity_poly.pdbx_strand_id
1 'polypeptide(L)'
;RIKTSAITDMTQEIYDDAIAAADKKLQEVENSAWPEDNLVWNLFVDGNKGGYIDFGYSEDFVKFGDDNNQNFTIELWINIKEFCSKSGEDNSTFLAAFVNSPRSGWRVQYRKVNGGNEHWLRGSMAHWQNEGPKDPEWWEPRAIVNNPKDKWTHFAFAVADNGVPGFDPPQEHTKSCVFVNGSQSGEVIRVGEAWRTYINNGCIEEKMPMTAFCRLNTDKTTREEYFSGYIKYMRIWKGIRSRDDLRLSAMGQVDVDPNDPNLVAAWDFEVLGAQPTGTTITDITGRHVATLKGPEGTYQWVESTTIAQ
;
A
#
# COMPACT_ATOMS: atom_id res chain seq x y z
N ARG A 1 -42.41 -11.31 10.63
CA ARG A 1 -42.59 -12.56 11.42
C ARG A 1 -42.49 -13.73 10.45
N ILE A 2 -41.32 -14.39 10.36
CA ILE A 2 -41.16 -15.66 9.70
C ILE A 2 -41.81 -16.70 10.61
N LYS A 3 -42.82 -17.41 10.09
CA LYS A 3 -43.48 -18.47 10.84
C LYS A 3 -42.51 -19.61 11.12
N THR A 4 -42.20 -19.83 12.37
CA THR A 4 -41.39 -20.91 12.91
C THR A 4 -41.98 -22.32 12.75
N SER A 5 -43.06 -22.47 11.99
CA SER A 5 -43.79 -23.75 11.80
C SER A 5 -43.31 -24.57 10.59
N ALA A 6 -42.29 -24.12 9.87
CA ALA A 6 -41.77 -24.86 8.68
C ALA A 6 -40.51 -25.69 8.95
N ILE A 7 -40.01 -25.71 10.18
CA ILE A 7 -38.75 -26.42 10.50
C ILE A 7 -38.99 -27.79 11.17
N THR A 8 -40.24 -28.06 11.58
CA THR A 8 -40.55 -29.28 12.36
C THR A 8 -40.93 -30.51 11.52
N ASP A 9 -41.03 -30.40 10.20
CA ASP A 9 -41.41 -31.53 9.33
C ASP A 9 -40.29 -31.96 8.37
N MET A 10 -39.04 -31.63 8.65
CA MET A 10 -37.93 -32.26 7.92
C MET A 10 -37.75 -33.65 8.49
N THR A 11 -38.16 -34.67 7.75
CA THR A 11 -37.91 -36.08 8.12
C THR A 11 -36.37 -36.28 8.08
N GLN A 12 -35.85 -37.20 8.89
CA GLN A 12 -34.44 -37.56 8.88
C GLN A 12 -33.95 -37.91 7.48
N GLU A 13 -34.81 -38.51 6.66
CA GLU A 13 -34.55 -38.87 5.25
C GLU A 13 -34.24 -37.61 4.39
N ILE A 14 -35.01 -36.54 4.52
CA ILE A 14 -34.77 -35.27 3.76
C ILE A 14 -33.45 -34.63 4.22
N TYR A 15 -33.10 -34.73 5.50
CA TYR A 15 -31.84 -34.20 6.03
C TYR A 15 -30.64 -35.00 5.50
N ASP A 16 -30.75 -36.35 5.51
CA ASP A 16 -29.70 -37.25 5.05
C ASP A 16 -29.50 -37.11 3.52
N ASP A 17 -30.57 -36.95 2.74
CA ASP A 17 -30.51 -36.67 1.30
C ASP A 17 -29.84 -35.30 1.02
N ALA A 18 -30.13 -34.28 1.80
CA ALA A 18 -29.51 -32.97 1.65
C ALA A 18 -27.98 -32.99 1.97
N ILE A 19 -27.58 -33.74 2.99
CA ILE A 19 -26.16 -33.96 3.31
C ILE A 19 -25.48 -34.74 2.18
N ALA A 20 -26.07 -35.84 1.72
CA ALA A 20 -25.49 -36.64 0.64
C ALA A 20 -25.35 -35.83 -0.67
N ALA A 21 -26.29 -34.95 -0.96
CA ALA A 21 -26.22 -34.03 -2.12
C ALA A 21 -25.15 -32.98 -1.95
N ALA A 22 -24.94 -32.45 -0.73
CA ALA A 22 -23.89 -31.50 -0.41
C ALA A 22 -22.49 -32.13 -0.49
N ASP A 23 -22.33 -33.32 0.07
CA ASP A 23 -21.08 -34.11 0.02
C ASP A 23 -20.70 -34.46 -1.41
N LYS A 24 -21.69 -34.86 -2.23
CA LYS A 24 -21.47 -35.13 -3.65
C LYS A 24 -20.98 -33.89 -4.39
N LYS A 25 -21.60 -32.72 -4.15
CA LYS A 25 -21.17 -31.45 -4.74
C LYS A 25 -19.76 -31.05 -4.28
N LEU A 26 -19.45 -31.25 -3.01
CA LEU A 26 -18.12 -30.99 -2.47
C LEU A 26 -17.08 -31.88 -3.16
N GLN A 27 -17.36 -33.17 -3.32
CA GLN A 27 -16.51 -34.11 -4.04
C GLN A 27 -16.36 -33.78 -5.54
N GLU A 28 -17.41 -33.29 -6.17
CA GLU A 28 -17.35 -32.79 -7.57
C GLU A 28 -16.45 -31.58 -7.69
N VAL A 29 -16.47 -30.67 -6.71
CA VAL A 29 -15.58 -29.51 -6.64
C VAL A 29 -14.14 -29.92 -6.34
N GLU A 30 -13.92 -30.83 -5.40
CA GLU A 30 -12.59 -31.35 -5.04
C GLU A 30 -11.95 -32.17 -6.16
N ASN A 31 -12.75 -32.88 -6.96
CA ASN A 31 -12.28 -33.68 -8.10
C ASN A 31 -12.24 -32.88 -9.41
N SER A 32 -12.82 -31.70 -9.48
CA SER A 32 -12.57 -30.80 -10.60
C SER A 32 -11.13 -30.33 -10.45
N ALA A 33 -10.24 -30.84 -11.32
CA ALA A 33 -8.93 -30.19 -11.46
C ALA A 33 -9.20 -28.70 -11.60
N TRP A 34 -8.65 -27.91 -10.67
CA TRP A 34 -8.75 -26.45 -10.76
C TRP A 34 -8.23 -26.08 -12.13
N PRO A 35 -9.04 -25.46 -13.01
CA PRO A 35 -8.54 -25.02 -14.30
C PRO A 35 -7.30 -24.14 -14.05
N GLU A 36 -6.30 -24.24 -14.90
CA GLU A 36 -5.12 -23.35 -14.84
C GLU A 36 -5.51 -21.86 -14.76
N ASP A 37 -6.73 -21.55 -15.21
CA ASP A 37 -7.34 -20.22 -15.16
C ASP A 37 -7.63 -19.70 -13.73
N ASN A 38 -7.54 -20.53 -12.69
CA ASN A 38 -7.79 -20.14 -11.30
C ASN A 38 -6.49 -19.97 -10.47
N LEU A 39 -5.33 -20.11 -11.10
CA LEU A 39 -4.07 -19.83 -10.41
C LEU A 39 -3.97 -18.34 -10.08
N VAL A 40 -3.50 -18.03 -8.89
CA VAL A 40 -3.27 -16.66 -8.42
C VAL A 40 -1.77 -16.48 -8.19
N TRP A 41 -1.22 -15.47 -8.85
CA TRP A 41 0.21 -15.15 -8.79
C TRP A 41 0.41 -13.85 -8.02
N ASN A 42 1.36 -13.85 -7.09
CA ASN A 42 1.79 -12.66 -6.37
C ASN A 42 3.23 -12.31 -6.73
N LEU A 43 3.51 -11.03 -6.86
CA LEU A 43 4.85 -10.56 -7.13
C LEU A 43 5.71 -10.60 -5.85
N PHE A 44 6.78 -11.37 -5.88
CA PHE A 44 7.87 -11.33 -4.91
C PHE A 44 9.01 -10.47 -5.44
N VAL A 45 9.58 -9.61 -4.58
CA VAL A 45 10.76 -8.80 -4.88
C VAL A 45 11.79 -8.97 -3.78
N ASP A 46 13.00 -9.36 -4.16
CA ASP A 46 14.14 -9.49 -3.24
C ASP A 46 14.99 -8.21 -3.26
N GLY A 47 14.54 -7.21 -2.50
CA GLY A 47 15.24 -5.94 -2.40
C GLY A 47 16.62 -6.06 -1.76
N ASN A 48 16.82 -7.04 -0.86
CA ASN A 48 18.12 -7.30 -0.23
C ASN A 48 19.15 -7.79 -1.24
N LYS A 49 18.72 -8.40 -2.36
CA LYS A 49 19.59 -8.82 -3.47
C LYS A 49 19.57 -7.88 -4.66
N GLY A 50 18.88 -6.77 -4.59
CA GLY A 50 18.93 -5.76 -5.63
C GLY A 50 17.65 -5.54 -6.42
N GLY A 51 16.59 -6.32 -6.17
CA GLY A 51 15.29 -6.16 -6.79
C GLY A 51 14.57 -4.91 -6.31
N TYR A 52 13.84 -4.25 -7.19
CA TYR A 52 12.91 -3.16 -6.84
C TYR A 52 11.94 -2.91 -7.99
N ILE A 53 10.90 -2.12 -7.70
CA ILE A 53 9.96 -1.65 -8.71
C ILE A 53 10.23 -0.17 -8.95
N ASP A 54 10.42 0.21 -10.20
CA ASP A 54 10.59 1.58 -10.65
C ASP A 54 9.35 2.03 -11.42
N PHE A 55 8.63 3.03 -10.88
CA PHE A 55 7.44 3.61 -11.50
C PHE A 55 7.77 4.81 -12.39
N GLY A 56 9.05 5.14 -12.51
CA GLY A 56 9.48 6.34 -13.21
C GLY A 56 9.14 7.62 -12.48
N TYR A 57 9.46 8.74 -13.14
CA TYR A 57 9.06 10.06 -12.67
C TYR A 57 7.73 10.47 -13.30
N SER A 58 6.83 10.97 -12.45
CA SER A 58 5.65 11.71 -12.86
C SER A 58 5.33 12.78 -11.82
N GLU A 59 4.91 13.97 -12.25
CA GLU A 59 4.37 14.98 -11.32
C GLU A 59 3.13 14.48 -10.59
N ASP A 60 2.37 13.57 -11.20
CA ASP A 60 1.18 12.95 -10.61
C ASP A 60 1.48 12.21 -9.29
N PHE A 61 2.72 11.76 -9.10
CA PHE A 61 3.12 11.06 -7.88
C PHE A 61 3.54 11.99 -6.74
N VAL A 62 3.69 13.29 -7.01
CA VAL A 62 4.20 14.26 -6.04
C VAL A 62 3.40 15.55 -5.96
N LYS A 63 2.44 15.77 -6.87
CA LYS A 63 1.60 16.96 -6.91
C LYS A 63 0.12 16.57 -6.93
N PHE A 64 -0.53 16.67 -5.78
CA PHE A 64 -1.90 16.22 -5.58
C PHE A 64 -2.94 17.33 -5.57
N GLY A 65 -2.52 18.58 -5.63
CA GLY A 65 -3.36 19.75 -5.62
C GLY A 65 -2.55 21.02 -5.76
N ASP A 66 -3.10 22.15 -5.34
CA ASP A 66 -2.42 23.42 -5.28
C ASP A 66 -1.38 23.45 -4.13
N ASP A 67 -0.44 24.40 -4.15
CA ASP A 67 0.67 24.48 -3.22
C ASP A 67 0.28 24.49 -1.73
N ASN A 68 -0.96 24.85 -1.42
CA ASN A 68 -1.50 24.91 -0.07
C ASN A 68 -2.62 23.90 0.19
N ASN A 69 -2.82 22.92 -0.69
CA ASN A 69 -3.91 21.95 -0.57
C ASN A 69 -3.53 20.62 -1.23
N GLN A 70 -2.52 19.99 -0.67
CA GLN A 70 -1.99 18.70 -1.13
C GLN A 70 -2.65 17.55 -0.37
N ASN A 71 -3.89 17.22 -0.73
CA ASN A 71 -4.60 16.10 -0.13
C ASN A 71 -4.35 14.83 -0.92
N PHE A 72 -3.96 13.77 -0.24
CA PHE A 72 -3.71 12.49 -0.89
C PHE A 72 -3.84 11.30 0.04
N THR A 73 -4.03 10.16 -0.55
CA THR A 73 -3.99 8.86 0.15
C THR A 73 -3.18 7.87 -0.66
N ILE A 74 -2.31 7.16 0.03
CA ILE A 74 -1.53 6.04 -0.51
C ILE A 74 -1.90 4.80 0.24
N GLU A 75 -2.24 3.73 -0.46
CA GLU A 75 -2.57 2.44 0.14
C GLU A 75 -1.90 1.29 -0.60
N LEU A 76 -1.53 0.26 0.15
CA LEU A 76 -0.92 -0.95 -0.38
C LEU A 76 -1.16 -2.16 0.52
N TRP A 77 -1.16 -3.36 -0.08
CA TRP A 77 -1.04 -4.63 0.62
C TRP A 77 0.35 -5.18 0.46
N ILE A 78 1.01 -5.48 1.59
CA ILE A 78 2.39 -5.92 1.62
C ILE A 78 2.60 -7.07 2.60
N ASN A 79 3.54 -7.97 2.29
CA ASN A 79 4.01 -9.03 3.18
C ASN A 79 5.54 -8.96 3.21
N ILE A 80 6.10 -8.52 4.33
CA ILE A 80 7.54 -8.43 4.54
C ILE A 80 8.10 -9.82 4.83
N LYS A 81 9.05 -10.30 4.04
CA LYS A 81 9.77 -11.55 4.29
C LYS A 81 11.10 -11.32 4.98
N GLU A 82 11.81 -10.27 4.62
CA GLU A 82 13.07 -9.89 5.23
C GLU A 82 13.19 -8.37 5.28
N PHE A 83 13.49 -7.84 6.45
CA PHE A 83 13.81 -6.43 6.63
C PHE A 83 15.13 -6.07 5.94
N CYS A 84 15.48 -4.78 5.90
CA CYS A 84 16.74 -4.33 5.34
C CYS A 84 17.93 -5.06 5.98
N SER A 85 18.75 -5.68 5.14
CA SER A 85 19.92 -6.45 5.57
C SER A 85 21.17 -5.59 5.80
N LYS A 86 21.11 -4.29 5.46
CA LYS A 86 22.20 -3.34 5.68
C LYS A 86 22.44 -3.14 7.17
N SER A 87 23.67 -3.34 7.61
CA SER A 87 24.04 -3.14 9.02
C SER A 87 23.78 -1.70 9.46
N GLY A 88 23.11 -1.55 10.60
CA GLY A 88 22.74 -0.26 11.17
C GLY A 88 21.54 0.44 10.51
N GLU A 89 20.90 -0.19 9.51
CA GLU A 89 19.68 0.32 8.90
C GLU A 89 18.45 -0.24 9.61
N ASP A 90 17.62 0.63 10.14
CA ASP A 90 16.40 0.27 10.85
C ASP A 90 15.13 0.43 10.00
N ASN A 91 15.25 1.01 8.80
CA ASN A 91 14.13 1.29 7.93
C ASN A 91 14.03 0.29 6.77
N SER A 92 12.80 0.05 6.34
CA SER A 92 12.47 -0.65 5.10
C SER A 92 11.38 0.12 4.38
N THR A 93 11.71 0.69 3.23
CA THR A 93 10.78 1.56 2.49
C THR A 93 9.91 0.73 1.55
N PHE A 94 8.60 0.80 1.77
CA PHE A 94 7.61 0.13 0.93
C PHE A 94 7.43 0.85 -0.40
N LEU A 95 7.28 2.18 -0.33
CA LEU A 95 7.07 3.04 -1.48
C LEU A 95 7.57 4.45 -1.16
N ALA A 96 8.24 5.10 -2.10
CA ALA A 96 8.73 6.45 -1.95
C ALA A 96 8.79 7.20 -3.28
N ALA A 97 8.37 8.46 -3.24
CA ALA A 97 8.74 9.51 -4.18
C ALA A 97 9.41 10.60 -3.33
N PHE A 98 10.74 10.62 -3.29
CA PHE A 98 11.43 11.26 -2.17
C PHE A 98 12.84 11.74 -2.51
N VAL A 99 13.18 12.96 -2.07
CA VAL A 99 14.53 13.55 -2.07
C VAL A 99 14.95 13.84 -0.64
N ASN A 100 16.17 13.49 -0.29
CA ASN A 100 16.67 13.62 1.09
C ASN A 100 17.21 15.02 1.43
N SER A 101 17.75 15.76 0.47
CA SER A 101 18.32 17.07 0.71
C SER A 101 18.24 17.96 -0.54
N PRO A 102 17.53 19.11 -0.46
CA PRO A 102 16.56 19.44 0.59
C PRO A 102 15.42 18.43 0.63
N ARG A 103 14.85 18.20 1.80
CA ARG A 103 13.78 17.21 1.96
C ARG A 103 12.58 17.56 1.11
N SER A 104 12.15 16.64 0.26
CA SER A 104 10.99 16.80 -0.60
C SER A 104 10.33 15.44 -0.85
N GLY A 105 9.01 15.43 -1.04
CA GLY A 105 8.25 14.24 -1.34
C GLY A 105 7.76 13.48 -0.09
N TRP A 106 7.45 12.23 -0.31
CA TRP A 106 6.83 11.37 0.69
C TRP A 106 7.37 9.94 0.60
N ARG A 107 7.20 9.19 1.68
CA ARG A 107 7.51 7.75 1.75
C ARG A 107 6.60 7.06 2.74
N VAL A 108 6.36 5.78 2.51
CA VAL A 108 5.71 4.86 3.43
C VAL A 108 6.66 3.71 3.75
N GLN A 109 6.83 3.40 5.03
CA GLN A 109 7.91 2.53 5.46
C GLN A 109 7.64 1.81 6.78
N TYR A 110 8.38 0.75 6.98
CA TYR A 110 8.60 0.12 8.28
C TYR A 110 9.86 0.71 8.94
N ARG A 111 9.83 0.78 10.27
CA ARG A 111 11.02 1.07 11.08
C ARG A 111 11.08 0.15 12.29
N LYS A 112 12.27 -0.41 12.49
CA LYS A 112 12.63 -1.10 13.72
C LYS A 112 13.11 -0.07 14.76
N VAL A 113 12.63 -0.18 15.99
CA VAL A 113 12.94 0.76 17.07
C VAL A 113 13.36 -0.03 18.32
N ASN A 114 14.11 0.61 19.21
CA ASN A 114 14.56 0.03 20.47
C ASN A 114 15.26 -1.34 20.31
N GLY A 115 16.13 -1.47 19.31
CA GLY A 115 16.87 -2.70 19.04
C GLY A 115 16.00 -3.86 18.51
N GLY A 116 14.78 -3.56 18.02
CA GLY A 116 13.84 -4.56 17.51
C GLY A 116 12.74 -4.94 18.47
N ASN A 117 12.62 -4.28 19.60
CA ASN A 117 11.54 -4.50 20.56
C ASN A 117 10.24 -3.78 20.17
N GLU A 118 10.32 -2.82 19.27
CA GLU A 118 9.18 -2.06 18.79
C GLU A 118 9.22 -1.95 17.26
N HIS A 119 8.07 -2.08 16.63
CA HIS A 119 7.89 -2.05 15.18
C HIS A 119 6.93 -0.93 14.80
N TRP A 120 7.37 -0.05 13.92
CA TRP A 120 6.55 1.04 13.42
C TRP A 120 6.21 0.84 11.95
N LEU A 121 4.94 1.08 11.60
CA LEU A 121 4.52 1.36 10.23
C LEU A 121 4.20 2.85 10.16
N ARG A 122 4.85 3.58 9.27
CA ARG A 122 4.74 5.04 9.21
C ARG A 122 4.62 5.58 7.79
N GLY A 123 3.93 6.69 7.68
CA GLY A 123 4.01 7.58 6.54
C GLY A 123 4.87 8.78 6.89
N SER A 124 5.66 9.27 5.94
CA SER A 124 6.46 10.48 6.13
C SER A 124 6.28 11.37 4.92
N MET A 125 6.14 12.66 5.16
CA MET A 125 6.17 13.67 4.12
C MET A 125 7.01 14.87 4.54
N ALA A 126 7.62 15.55 3.58
CA ALA A 126 8.23 16.83 3.79
C ALA A 126 7.16 17.92 3.84
N HIS A 127 7.28 18.86 4.76
CA HIS A 127 6.38 20.00 4.89
C HIS A 127 7.12 21.26 5.32
N TRP A 128 6.55 22.42 5.00
CA TRP A 128 7.05 23.71 5.44
C TRP A 128 6.26 24.23 6.63
N GLN A 129 6.98 24.85 7.57
CA GLN A 129 6.34 25.68 8.58
C GLN A 129 6.26 27.11 8.06
N ASN A 130 5.10 27.63 8.00
CA ASN A 130 4.53 28.94 7.67
C ASN A 130 5.31 30.01 6.89
N GLU A 131 6.61 30.16 6.96
CA GLU A 131 7.27 31.33 6.39
C GLU A 131 8.62 31.00 5.74
N GLY A 132 8.59 30.77 4.44
CA GLY A 132 9.78 30.77 3.61
C GLY A 132 10.65 29.51 3.72
N PRO A 133 11.75 29.46 2.96
CA PRO A 133 12.57 28.26 2.83
C PRO A 133 13.43 28.00 4.05
N LYS A 134 12.86 27.35 5.05
CA LYS A 134 13.63 26.61 6.05
C LYS A 134 13.69 25.15 5.59
N ASP A 135 14.68 24.40 6.04
CA ASP A 135 14.73 22.97 5.76
C ASP A 135 13.38 22.33 6.16
N PRO A 136 12.69 21.67 5.22
CA PRO A 136 11.39 21.07 5.53
C PRO A 136 11.57 20.04 6.65
N GLU A 137 10.67 20.06 7.61
CA GLU A 137 10.62 19.07 8.67
C GLU A 137 9.92 17.79 8.18
N TRP A 138 10.18 16.69 8.85
CA TRP A 138 9.45 15.46 8.65
C TRP A 138 8.16 15.44 9.43
N TRP A 139 7.11 14.99 8.80
CA TRP A 139 5.84 14.74 9.41
C TRP A 139 5.52 13.27 9.33
N GLU A 140 5.51 12.59 10.46
CA GLU A 140 5.56 11.12 10.51
C GLU A 140 4.51 10.54 11.44
N PRO A 141 3.23 10.42 11.03
CA PRO A 141 2.29 9.58 11.73
C PRO A 141 2.74 8.12 11.67
N ARG A 142 2.60 7.42 12.77
CA ARG A 142 3.04 6.04 12.91
C ARG A 142 2.07 5.18 13.68
N ALA A 143 1.99 3.93 13.30
CA ALA A 143 1.35 2.86 14.04
C ALA A 143 2.42 2.00 14.72
N ILE A 144 2.24 1.71 16.00
CA ILE A 144 3.02 0.69 16.70
C ILE A 144 2.30 -0.64 16.46
N VAL A 145 3.01 -1.61 15.91
CA VAL A 145 2.45 -2.91 15.54
C VAL A 145 3.26 -4.05 16.13
N ASN A 146 2.67 -5.22 16.23
CA ASN A 146 3.42 -6.45 16.43
C ASN A 146 4.32 -6.70 15.21
N ASN A 147 5.37 -7.52 15.35
CA ASN A 147 6.27 -7.83 14.25
C ASN A 147 5.48 -8.16 12.98
N PRO A 148 5.58 -7.34 11.91
CA PRO A 148 4.79 -7.49 10.70
C PRO A 148 5.39 -8.51 9.71
N LYS A 149 6.51 -9.12 10.06
CA LYS A 149 7.16 -10.13 9.22
C LYS A 149 6.25 -11.33 9.00
N ASP A 150 6.22 -11.84 7.78
CA ASP A 150 5.44 -13.00 7.34
C ASP A 150 3.92 -12.86 7.46
N LYS A 151 3.43 -11.60 7.47
CA LYS A 151 2.01 -11.30 7.53
C LYS A 151 1.61 -10.35 6.40
N TRP A 152 0.49 -10.65 5.76
CA TRP A 152 -0.13 -9.70 4.89
C TRP A 152 -0.68 -8.53 5.70
N THR A 153 -0.30 -7.33 5.35
CA THR A 153 -0.70 -6.11 6.02
C THR A 153 -1.22 -5.10 5.00
N HIS A 154 -2.43 -4.64 5.18
CA HIS A 154 -2.92 -3.44 4.51
C HIS A 154 -2.38 -2.22 5.24
N PHE A 155 -1.74 -1.34 4.52
CA PHE A 155 -1.23 -0.08 5.05
C PHE A 155 -1.75 1.07 4.19
N ALA A 156 -2.25 2.12 4.85
CA ALA A 156 -2.59 3.35 4.17
C ALA A 156 -2.03 4.57 4.91
N PHE A 157 -1.61 5.57 4.13
CA PHE A 157 -1.14 6.86 4.60
C PHE A 157 -1.98 7.95 3.93
N ALA A 158 -2.67 8.73 4.73
CA ALA A 158 -3.55 9.80 4.28
C ALA A 158 -3.10 11.15 4.85
N VAL A 159 -3.08 12.15 3.98
CA VAL A 159 -2.71 13.53 4.31
C VAL A 159 -3.82 14.47 3.92
N ALA A 160 -4.33 15.21 4.90
CA ALA A 160 -5.26 16.31 4.73
C ALA A 160 -4.55 17.62 5.00
N ASP A 161 -4.36 18.42 3.97
CA ASP A 161 -3.82 19.76 4.05
C ASP A 161 -4.97 20.77 4.17
N ASN A 162 -4.86 21.76 5.08
CA ASN A 162 -5.90 22.77 5.34
C ASN A 162 -7.27 22.23 5.80
N GLY A 163 -7.31 21.21 6.66
CA GLY A 163 -8.51 20.82 7.39
C GLY A 163 -9.62 20.22 6.54
N VAL A 164 -9.31 19.24 5.75
CA VAL A 164 -10.27 18.56 4.87
C VAL A 164 -11.42 17.91 5.66
N PRO A 165 -12.68 17.96 5.15
CA PRO A 165 -13.82 17.27 5.74
C PRO A 165 -13.58 15.77 5.91
N GLY A 166 -14.00 15.21 7.03
CA GLY A 166 -13.83 13.79 7.37
C GLY A 166 -12.74 13.53 8.40
N PHE A 167 -11.88 14.51 8.66
CA PHE A 167 -11.02 14.56 9.82
C PHE A 167 -11.53 15.71 10.69
N ASP A 168 -12.20 15.38 11.78
CA ASP A 168 -12.81 16.35 12.70
C ASP A 168 -11.75 16.91 13.68
N PRO A 169 -11.75 18.24 13.94
CA PRO A 169 -12.56 19.28 13.30
C PRO A 169 -11.92 19.82 12.02
N PRO A 170 -12.72 20.31 11.06
CA PRO A 170 -12.22 21.07 9.92
C PRO A 170 -11.74 22.44 10.43
N GLN A 171 -10.46 22.64 10.58
CA GLN A 171 -9.83 23.91 10.97
C GLN A 171 -8.57 24.14 10.13
N GLU A 172 -8.02 25.33 10.19
CA GLU A 172 -6.73 25.68 9.58
C GLU A 172 -5.58 24.88 10.19
N HIS A 173 -5.53 23.59 9.88
CA HIS A 173 -4.47 22.70 10.31
C HIS A 173 -4.35 21.53 9.35
N THR A 174 -3.17 21.02 9.25
CA THR A 174 -2.86 19.82 8.48
C THR A 174 -2.93 18.59 9.38
N LYS A 175 -3.54 17.54 8.87
CA LYS A 175 -3.64 16.25 9.56
C LYS A 175 -3.09 15.15 8.68
N SER A 176 -2.26 14.31 9.24
CA SER A 176 -1.83 13.08 8.58
C SER A 176 -2.12 11.87 9.45
N CYS A 177 -2.55 10.78 8.82
CA CYS A 177 -2.95 9.54 9.49
C CYS A 177 -2.33 8.34 8.81
N VAL A 178 -2.09 7.29 9.59
CA VAL A 178 -1.83 5.95 9.06
C VAL A 178 -2.91 4.98 9.50
N PHE A 179 -3.22 4.05 8.62
CA PHE A 179 -4.19 2.99 8.82
C PHE A 179 -3.48 1.66 8.65
N VAL A 180 -3.76 0.73 9.54
CA VAL A 180 -3.26 -0.64 9.47
C VAL A 180 -4.46 -1.58 9.49
N ASN A 181 -4.57 -2.43 8.47
CA ASN A 181 -5.68 -3.36 8.29
C ASN A 181 -7.05 -2.69 8.41
N GLY A 182 -7.20 -1.52 7.78
CA GLY A 182 -8.42 -0.74 7.73
C GLY A 182 -8.73 0.09 8.98
N SER A 183 -7.90 0.01 10.02
CA SER A 183 -8.10 0.77 11.26
C SER A 183 -7.12 1.93 11.35
N GLN A 184 -7.61 3.13 11.69
CA GLN A 184 -6.73 4.25 11.98
C GLN A 184 -5.86 3.93 13.20
N SER A 185 -4.56 3.94 13.02
CA SER A 185 -3.58 3.43 14.00
C SER A 185 -2.55 4.47 14.44
N GLY A 186 -2.54 5.64 13.80
CA GLY A 186 -1.68 6.75 14.20
C GLY A 186 -2.05 8.01 13.45
N GLU A 187 -1.84 9.16 14.10
CA GLU A 187 -2.08 10.47 13.51
C GLU A 187 -1.10 11.53 14.01
N VAL A 188 -0.90 12.56 13.21
CA VAL A 188 -0.23 13.81 13.59
C VAL A 188 -1.13 14.96 13.14
N ILE A 189 -1.41 15.87 14.06
CA ILE A 189 -2.16 17.09 13.80
C ILE A 189 -1.28 18.29 14.17
N ARG A 190 -1.24 19.28 13.29
CA ARG A 190 -0.63 20.58 13.54
C ARG A 190 -1.69 21.66 13.48
N VAL A 191 -1.94 22.29 14.63
CA VAL A 191 -3.01 23.26 14.85
C VAL A 191 -2.43 24.66 14.97
N GLY A 192 -3.11 25.66 14.39
CA GLY A 192 -2.87 27.08 14.65
C GLY A 192 -1.95 27.78 13.69
N GLU A 193 -1.27 27.06 12.82
CA GLU A 193 -0.45 27.64 11.74
C GLU A 193 -0.66 26.80 10.48
N ALA A 194 -0.85 27.43 9.33
CA ALA A 194 -0.96 26.73 8.06
C ALA A 194 0.38 26.07 7.71
N TRP A 195 0.51 24.81 8.00
CA TRP A 195 1.63 24.02 7.55
C TRP A 195 1.40 23.65 6.08
N ARG A 196 2.36 24.00 5.26
CA ARG A 196 2.29 23.70 3.83
C ARG A 196 3.03 22.41 3.55
N THR A 197 2.36 21.50 2.88
CA THR A 197 2.97 20.27 2.40
C THR A 197 4.02 20.61 1.34
N TYR A 198 5.29 20.29 1.60
CA TYR A 198 6.39 20.47 0.68
C TYR A 198 6.77 19.15 0.05
N ILE A 199 5.91 18.65 -0.83
CA ILE A 199 6.11 17.33 -1.44
C ILE A 199 6.63 17.39 -2.86
N ASN A 200 6.57 18.54 -3.52
CA ASN A 200 6.79 18.63 -4.94
C ASN A 200 8.14 19.23 -5.36
N ASN A 201 8.59 20.35 -4.81
CA ASN A 201 9.67 21.13 -5.43
C ASN A 201 10.93 20.31 -5.72
N GLY A 202 11.58 19.71 -4.71
CA GLY A 202 12.79 18.93 -4.94
C GLY A 202 12.55 17.70 -5.80
N CYS A 203 11.42 17.01 -5.63
CA CYS A 203 11.08 15.84 -6.43
C CYS A 203 10.82 16.20 -7.89
N ILE A 204 10.21 17.34 -8.16
CA ILE A 204 9.95 17.84 -9.52
C ILE A 204 11.25 18.33 -10.18
N GLU A 205 12.04 19.13 -9.50
CA GLU A 205 13.32 19.65 -9.98
C GLU A 205 14.29 18.53 -10.31
N GLU A 206 14.40 17.56 -9.42
CA GLU A 206 15.26 16.39 -9.59
C GLU A 206 14.65 15.33 -10.52
N LYS A 207 13.39 15.44 -10.93
CA LYS A 207 12.66 14.37 -11.63
C LYS A 207 12.84 13.02 -10.95
N MET A 208 12.58 13.00 -9.64
CA MET A 208 12.83 11.85 -8.80
C MET A 208 11.82 10.73 -9.10
N PRO A 209 12.27 9.53 -9.48
CA PRO A 209 11.36 8.42 -9.73
C PRO A 209 10.71 7.93 -8.43
N MET A 210 9.47 7.50 -8.52
CA MET A 210 8.84 6.72 -7.45
C MET A 210 9.30 5.28 -7.50
N THR A 211 9.63 4.69 -6.35
CA THR A 211 10.10 3.30 -6.25
C THR A 211 9.45 2.55 -5.12
N ALA A 212 9.33 1.23 -5.26
CA ALA A 212 8.94 0.31 -4.20
C ALA A 212 10.04 -0.71 -3.90
N PHE A 213 10.03 -1.26 -2.70
CA PHE A 213 11.04 -2.16 -2.13
C PHE A 213 12.39 -1.50 -1.83
N CYS A 214 12.52 -0.22 -2.05
CA CYS A 214 13.62 0.64 -1.64
C CYS A 214 13.21 2.10 -1.81
N ARG A 215 14.04 3.02 -1.33
CA ARG A 215 14.12 4.37 -1.86
C ARG A 215 15.42 4.56 -2.64
N LEU A 216 15.39 5.47 -3.60
CA LEU A 216 16.61 5.91 -4.25
C LEU A 216 17.16 7.18 -3.58
N ASN A 217 18.47 7.34 -3.60
CA ASN A 217 19.10 8.62 -3.30
C ASN A 217 18.96 9.59 -4.48
N THR A 218 19.35 10.83 -4.27
CA THR A 218 19.28 11.90 -5.28
C THR A 218 20.07 11.58 -6.55
N ASP A 219 21.08 10.71 -6.46
CA ASP A 219 21.81 10.16 -7.61
C ASP A 219 20.96 9.22 -8.48
N LYS A 220 19.75 8.84 -8.03
CA LYS A 220 18.80 7.95 -8.71
C LYS A 220 19.32 6.53 -8.99
N THR A 221 20.42 6.17 -8.39
CA THR A 221 21.09 4.87 -8.57
C THR A 221 21.36 4.13 -7.28
N THR A 222 21.73 4.86 -6.23
CA THR A 222 21.98 4.27 -4.91
C THR A 222 20.67 3.93 -4.23
N ARG A 223 20.48 2.64 -3.94
CA ARG A 223 19.30 2.14 -3.21
C ARG A 223 19.57 2.09 -1.72
N GLU A 224 18.59 2.54 -0.95
CA GLU A 224 18.62 2.52 0.51
C GLU A 224 17.30 2.01 1.07
N GLU A 225 17.31 1.62 2.35
CA GLU A 225 16.11 1.19 3.08
C GLU A 225 15.35 0.07 2.34
N TYR A 226 16.07 -0.80 1.64
CA TYR A 226 15.48 -1.89 0.87
C TYR A 226 14.99 -3.03 1.78
N PHE A 227 14.13 -3.90 1.25
CA PHE A 227 13.62 -5.10 1.94
C PHE A 227 13.16 -6.14 0.92
N SER A 228 12.87 -7.36 1.38
CA SER A 228 12.37 -8.43 0.53
C SER A 228 10.97 -8.85 0.96
N GLY A 229 10.07 -9.11 0.02
CA GLY A 229 8.70 -9.48 0.32
C GLY A 229 7.78 -9.52 -0.89
N TYR A 230 6.48 -9.54 -0.61
CA TYR A 230 5.41 -9.57 -1.61
C TYR A 230 4.59 -8.28 -1.57
N ILE A 231 3.99 -7.96 -2.70
CA ILE A 231 3.00 -6.89 -2.83
C ILE A 231 1.80 -7.44 -3.62
N LYS A 232 0.55 -7.10 -3.19
CA LYS A 232 -0.68 -7.48 -3.91
C LYS A 232 -1.20 -6.35 -4.77
N TYR A 233 -1.35 -5.16 -4.18
CA TYR A 233 -1.70 -3.95 -4.90
C TYR A 233 -1.10 -2.71 -4.26
N MET A 234 -1.05 -1.64 -5.02
CA MET A 234 -0.83 -0.29 -4.50
C MET A 234 -1.70 0.71 -5.25
N ARG A 235 -2.15 1.74 -4.55
CA ARG A 235 -3.03 2.78 -5.08
C ARG A 235 -2.61 4.15 -4.57
N ILE A 236 -2.71 5.15 -5.44
CA ILE A 236 -2.45 6.55 -5.14
C ILE A 236 -3.70 7.34 -5.51
N TRP A 237 -4.20 8.12 -4.55
CA TRP A 237 -5.40 8.91 -4.71
C TRP A 237 -5.12 10.38 -4.47
N LYS A 238 -5.70 11.26 -5.28
CA LYS A 238 -5.92 12.66 -4.90
C LYS A 238 -7.05 12.69 -3.87
N GLY A 239 -6.88 13.53 -2.84
CA GLY A 239 -7.86 13.60 -1.77
C GLY A 239 -7.74 12.50 -0.72
N ILE A 240 -8.63 12.58 0.24
CA ILE A 240 -8.67 11.68 1.38
C ILE A 240 -9.68 10.58 1.10
N ARG A 241 -9.24 9.33 1.20
CA ARG A 241 -10.14 8.19 1.23
C ARG A 241 -10.82 8.13 2.59
N SER A 242 -12.11 7.85 2.60
CA SER A 242 -12.85 7.70 3.86
C SER A 242 -12.35 6.51 4.68
N ARG A 243 -12.60 6.52 5.97
CA ARG A 243 -12.28 5.38 6.84
C ARG A 243 -12.99 4.10 6.41
N ASP A 244 -14.24 4.23 5.93
CA ASP A 244 -15.00 3.08 5.44
C ASP A 244 -14.41 2.54 4.14
N ASP A 245 -13.98 3.40 3.21
CA ASP A 245 -13.30 2.96 1.98
C ASP A 245 -12.02 2.21 2.31
N LEU A 246 -11.19 2.74 3.20
CA LEU A 246 -9.94 2.08 3.61
C LEU A 246 -10.17 0.76 4.34
N ARG A 247 -11.26 0.67 5.12
CA ARG A 247 -11.67 -0.59 5.77
C ARG A 247 -12.12 -1.62 4.73
N LEU A 248 -12.91 -1.22 3.75
CA LEU A 248 -13.33 -2.10 2.65
C LEU A 248 -12.13 -2.54 1.80
N SER A 249 -11.21 -1.63 1.49
CA SER A 249 -9.94 -1.96 0.81
C SER A 249 -9.14 -3.02 1.58
N ALA A 250 -9.04 -2.86 2.90
CA ALA A 250 -8.36 -3.82 3.76
C ALA A 250 -9.05 -5.18 3.83
N MET A 251 -10.33 -5.28 3.49
CA MET A 251 -11.09 -6.52 3.39
C MET A 251 -11.07 -7.12 1.96
N GLY A 252 -10.38 -6.48 1.02
CA GLY A 252 -10.37 -6.90 -0.38
C GLY A 252 -11.73 -6.71 -1.09
N GLN A 253 -12.58 -5.80 -0.59
CA GLN A 253 -13.96 -5.62 -1.05
C GLN A 253 -14.15 -4.36 -1.92
N VAL A 254 -13.10 -3.83 -2.51
CA VAL A 254 -13.16 -2.64 -3.35
C VAL A 254 -12.74 -2.98 -4.77
N ASP A 255 -13.68 -2.84 -5.69
CA ASP A 255 -13.39 -2.74 -7.11
C ASP A 255 -13.00 -1.27 -7.40
N VAL A 256 -11.80 -1.06 -7.90
CA VAL A 256 -11.31 0.27 -8.24
C VAL A 256 -11.76 0.64 -9.63
N ASP A 257 -12.54 1.72 -9.74
CA ASP A 257 -12.88 2.28 -11.05
C ASP A 257 -11.65 2.95 -11.67
N PRO A 258 -11.12 2.45 -12.79
CA PRO A 258 -9.96 3.06 -13.46
C PRO A 258 -10.23 4.48 -13.97
N ASN A 259 -11.49 4.89 -14.04
CA ASN A 259 -11.92 6.22 -14.48
C ASN A 259 -12.25 7.17 -13.33
N ASP A 260 -12.07 6.76 -12.07
CA ASP A 260 -12.26 7.66 -10.93
C ASP A 260 -11.32 8.87 -11.08
N PRO A 261 -11.87 10.11 -11.11
CA PRO A 261 -11.06 11.32 -11.30
C PRO A 261 -10.05 11.57 -10.16
N ASN A 262 -10.27 10.95 -9.01
CA ASN A 262 -9.36 11.03 -7.87
C ASN A 262 -8.29 9.93 -7.87
N LEU A 263 -8.44 8.90 -8.70
CA LEU A 263 -7.42 7.87 -8.82
C LEU A 263 -6.24 8.39 -9.64
N VAL A 264 -5.10 8.54 -9.00
CA VAL A 264 -3.85 8.92 -9.68
C VAL A 264 -3.28 7.72 -10.43
N ALA A 265 -3.10 6.62 -9.71
CA ALA A 265 -2.57 5.37 -10.25
C ALA A 265 -2.96 4.19 -9.37
N ALA A 266 -3.08 3.02 -9.97
CA ALA A 266 -3.27 1.76 -9.24
C ALA A 266 -2.63 0.60 -10.00
N TRP A 267 -1.86 -0.21 -9.30
CA TRP A 267 -1.29 -1.44 -9.83
C TRP A 267 -1.77 -2.63 -9.05
N ASP A 268 -2.13 -3.68 -9.77
CA ASP A 268 -2.42 -5.00 -9.21
C ASP A 268 -1.22 -5.92 -9.47
N PHE A 269 -0.62 -6.37 -8.38
CA PHE A 269 0.49 -7.33 -8.38
C PHE A 269 0.03 -8.71 -7.88
N GLU A 270 -1.26 -8.91 -7.81
CA GLU A 270 -1.92 -10.21 -7.67
C GLU A 270 -2.68 -10.47 -8.97
N VAL A 271 -2.30 -11.49 -9.71
CA VAL A 271 -2.80 -11.77 -11.05
C VAL A 271 -3.45 -13.13 -11.08
N LEU A 272 -4.69 -13.18 -11.59
CA LEU A 272 -5.43 -14.43 -11.82
C LEU A 272 -5.14 -14.99 -13.21
N GLY A 273 -4.98 -16.29 -13.32
CA GLY A 273 -4.80 -17.01 -14.58
C GLY A 273 -3.35 -17.34 -14.90
N ALA A 274 -2.91 -17.05 -16.10
CA ALA A 274 -1.56 -17.35 -16.54
C ALA A 274 -0.49 -16.57 -15.79
N GLN A 275 0.63 -17.21 -15.48
CA GLN A 275 1.78 -16.54 -14.84
C GLN A 275 2.23 -15.35 -15.69
N PRO A 276 2.30 -14.14 -15.12
CA PRO A 276 2.77 -12.98 -15.85
C PRO A 276 4.22 -13.14 -16.32
N THR A 277 4.50 -12.60 -17.47
CA THR A 277 5.84 -12.58 -18.09
C THR A 277 6.29 -11.15 -18.36
N GLY A 278 7.58 -10.95 -18.53
CA GLY A 278 8.15 -9.63 -18.80
C GLY A 278 8.47 -8.84 -17.53
N THR A 279 8.86 -7.59 -17.72
CA THR A 279 9.39 -6.73 -16.66
C THR A 279 8.60 -5.44 -16.47
N THR A 280 7.51 -5.26 -17.21
CA THR A 280 6.68 -4.06 -17.15
C THR A 280 5.26 -4.41 -16.77
N ILE A 281 4.65 -3.57 -15.94
CA ILE A 281 3.27 -3.70 -15.47
C ILE A 281 2.61 -2.34 -15.64
N THR A 282 1.60 -2.28 -16.51
CA THR A 282 0.81 -1.07 -16.71
C THR A 282 -0.21 -0.96 -15.57
N ASP A 283 -0.41 0.23 -15.03
CA ASP A 283 -1.45 0.49 -14.04
C ASP A 283 -2.86 0.32 -14.65
N ILE A 284 -3.87 0.12 -13.81
CA ILE A 284 -5.24 -0.13 -14.29
C ILE A 284 -5.85 1.07 -15.03
N THR A 285 -5.32 2.29 -14.80
CA THR A 285 -5.77 3.50 -15.54
C THR A 285 -5.15 3.60 -16.93
N GLY A 286 -4.12 2.80 -17.22
CA GLY A 286 -3.35 2.84 -18.48
C GLY A 286 -2.41 4.04 -18.62
N ARG A 287 -2.27 4.86 -17.58
CA ARG A 287 -1.47 6.10 -17.63
C ARG A 287 0.00 5.92 -17.23
N HIS A 288 0.29 4.94 -16.40
CA HIS A 288 1.61 4.75 -15.81
C HIS A 288 2.09 3.32 -15.98
N VAL A 289 3.40 3.14 -16.10
CA VAL A 289 4.03 1.84 -16.25
C VAL A 289 5.08 1.66 -15.17
N ALA A 290 4.97 0.57 -14.42
CA ALA A 290 6.00 0.11 -13.50
C ALA A 290 6.96 -0.82 -14.20
N THR A 291 8.24 -0.76 -13.84
CA THR A 291 9.28 -1.64 -14.36
C THR A 291 9.95 -2.40 -13.22
N LEU A 292 10.00 -3.72 -13.33
CA LEU A 292 10.75 -4.57 -12.41
C LEU A 292 12.23 -4.44 -12.73
N LYS A 293 13.04 -4.06 -11.74
CA LYS A 293 14.48 -3.82 -11.90
C LYS A 293 15.29 -4.60 -10.89
N GLY A 294 16.53 -4.92 -11.27
CA GLY A 294 17.51 -5.63 -10.46
C GLY A 294 18.15 -6.77 -11.22
N PRO A 295 19.13 -7.44 -10.61
CA PRO A 295 19.74 -8.65 -11.16
C PRO A 295 18.70 -9.75 -11.41
N GLU A 296 19.03 -10.68 -12.30
CA GLU A 296 18.20 -11.85 -12.58
C GLU A 296 17.89 -12.63 -11.29
N GLY A 297 16.62 -13.05 -11.14
CA GLY A 297 16.14 -13.80 -9.98
C GLY A 297 15.82 -12.94 -8.74
N THR A 298 15.94 -11.62 -8.82
CA THR A 298 15.57 -10.73 -7.69
C THR A 298 14.11 -10.31 -7.70
N TYR A 299 13.33 -10.72 -8.66
CA TYR A 299 11.88 -10.63 -8.69
C TYR A 299 11.29 -11.85 -9.40
N GLN A 300 10.15 -12.30 -8.93
CA GLN A 300 9.46 -13.46 -9.49
C GLN A 300 7.97 -13.46 -9.15
N TRP A 301 7.17 -14.03 -10.05
CA TRP A 301 5.78 -14.33 -9.77
C TRP A 301 5.69 -15.68 -9.06
N VAL A 302 5.05 -15.72 -7.91
CA VAL A 302 4.91 -16.91 -7.05
C VAL A 302 3.43 -17.24 -6.91
N GLU A 303 3.10 -18.51 -7.09
CA GLU A 303 1.73 -18.99 -6.94
C GLU A 303 1.23 -18.80 -5.48
N SER A 304 0.02 -18.31 -5.32
CA SER A 304 -0.56 -17.94 -4.02
C SER A 304 -0.68 -19.10 -3.03
N THR A 305 -0.85 -20.33 -3.51
CA THR A 305 -0.94 -21.53 -2.68
C THR A 305 0.35 -21.83 -1.91
N THR A 306 1.47 -21.28 -2.36
CA THR A 306 2.78 -21.39 -1.71
C THR A 306 3.06 -20.30 -0.69
N ILE A 307 2.21 -19.27 -0.64
CA ILE A 307 2.32 -18.18 0.32
C ILE A 307 1.40 -18.49 1.48
N ALA A 308 1.95 -18.90 2.62
CA ALA A 308 1.16 -19.12 3.84
C ALA A 308 0.34 -17.85 4.14
N GLN A 309 -0.96 -18.01 4.26
CA GLN A 309 -1.92 -16.95 4.56
C GLN A 309 -1.75 -16.45 5.99
#